data_609bcd581d3146cac7524165cb6a80c2
#
_entry.id   609bcd581d3146cac7524165cb6a80c2
#
_cell.length_a   1.000
_cell.length_b   1.000
_cell.length_c   1.000
_cell.angle_alpha   90.00
_cell.angle_beta   90.00
_cell.angle_gamma   90.00
#
_symmetry.space_group_name_H-M   'P 1'
#
loop_
_entity.id
_entity.type
_entity.pdbx_description
1 polymer ?
#
loop_
_entity_poly.entity_id
_entity_poly.type
_entity_poly.pdbx_seq_one_letter_code
_entity_poly.pdbx_strand_id
1 'polypeptide(L)'
;MAVLSEIFATKHRGALARSEALDAGGDVPEDVPHLELSDVTTLELEVLGEVAARTLRFGTGDLELEEVDLDHESLFELPPFLCEVLVELGRAEDPEALADVAAEWARSEEMTSTPAVTQPVVADLVELVTKASRDGLSVYLWVEPT
;
A
#
# COMPACT_ATOMS: atom_id res chain seq x y z
N MET A 1 17.87 -3.96 -10.77
CA MET A 1 16.59 -3.99 -11.49
C MET A 1 15.45 -3.65 -10.55
N ALA A 2 14.57 -2.73 -10.95
CA ALA A 2 13.43 -2.37 -10.12
C ALA A 2 12.37 -3.47 -10.14
N VAL A 3 11.75 -3.71 -8.99
CA VAL A 3 10.59 -4.61 -8.87
C VAL A 3 9.34 -3.75 -9.05
N LEU A 4 8.49 -4.13 -9.98
CA LEU A 4 7.23 -3.41 -10.18
C LEU A 4 6.15 -3.96 -9.26
N SER A 5 5.34 -3.06 -8.73
CA SER A 5 4.20 -3.45 -7.92
C SER A 5 3.04 -2.50 -8.17
N GLU A 6 1.85 -2.92 -7.78
CA GLU A 6 0.65 -2.11 -7.93
C GLU A 6 -0.22 -2.30 -6.69
N ILE A 7 -0.69 -1.19 -6.14
CA ILE A 7 -1.67 -1.20 -5.07
C ILE A 7 -3.00 -0.81 -5.70
N PHE A 8 -4.06 -1.55 -5.41
CA PHE A 8 -5.37 -1.27 -5.97
C PHE A 8 -6.48 -1.64 -4.99
N ALA A 9 -7.65 -1.06 -5.19
CA ALA A 9 -8.80 -1.27 -4.33
C ALA A 9 -9.95 -1.84 -5.15
N THR A 10 -10.47 -2.99 -4.71
CA THR A 10 -11.59 -3.66 -5.36
C THR A 10 -12.17 -4.72 -4.42
N LYS A 11 -13.10 -5.52 -4.91
CA LYS A 11 -13.62 -6.66 -4.19
C LYS A 11 -12.77 -7.90 -4.48
N HIS A 12 -12.87 -8.91 -3.61
CA HIS A 12 -12.03 -10.11 -3.69
C HIS A 12 -11.98 -10.72 -5.10
N ARG A 13 -13.13 -10.92 -5.73
CA ARG A 13 -13.18 -11.50 -7.08
C ARG A 13 -12.44 -10.65 -8.12
N GLY A 14 -12.62 -9.35 -8.03
CA GLY A 14 -11.91 -8.42 -8.91
C GLY A 14 -10.41 -8.44 -8.70
N ALA A 15 -9.98 -8.63 -7.44
CA ALA A 15 -8.56 -8.71 -7.12
C ALA A 15 -7.91 -9.93 -7.77
N LEU A 16 -8.55 -11.09 -7.71
CA LEU A 16 -8.03 -12.31 -8.35
C LEU A 16 -7.90 -12.13 -9.86
N ALA A 17 -8.94 -11.58 -10.48
CA ALA A 17 -8.94 -11.35 -11.93
C ALA A 17 -7.85 -10.36 -12.34
N ARG A 18 -7.66 -9.30 -11.58
CA ARG A 18 -6.63 -8.30 -11.87
C ARG A 18 -5.23 -8.88 -11.69
N SER A 19 -5.02 -9.69 -10.65
CA SER A 19 -3.73 -10.35 -10.43
C SER A 19 -3.37 -11.27 -11.60
N GLU A 20 -4.32 -12.04 -12.09
CA GLU A 20 -4.10 -12.91 -13.24
C GLU A 20 -3.74 -12.12 -14.50
N ALA A 21 -4.43 -11.00 -14.74
CA ALA A 21 -4.16 -10.15 -15.88
C ALA A 21 -2.78 -9.50 -15.78
N LEU A 22 -2.40 -9.02 -14.60
CA LEU A 22 -1.09 -8.43 -14.38
C LEU A 22 0.03 -9.47 -14.54
N ASP A 23 -0.15 -10.68 -14.02
CA ASP A 23 0.82 -11.77 -14.15
C ASP A 23 1.06 -12.11 -15.63
N ALA A 24 0.00 -12.04 -16.44
CA ALA A 24 0.07 -12.32 -17.86
C ALA A 24 0.56 -11.14 -18.71
N GLY A 25 0.78 -9.97 -18.09
CA GLY A 25 1.15 -8.76 -18.82
C GLY A 25 0.03 -8.20 -19.66
N GLY A 26 -1.23 -8.54 -19.35
CA GLY A 26 -2.39 -8.11 -20.10
C GLY A 26 -2.94 -6.76 -19.65
N ASP A 27 -3.97 -6.31 -20.37
CA ASP A 27 -4.65 -5.08 -20.02
C ASP A 27 -5.54 -5.25 -18.79
N VAL A 28 -5.57 -4.21 -17.95
CA VAL A 28 -6.43 -4.18 -16.74
C VAL A 28 -7.31 -2.94 -16.78
N PRO A 29 -8.48 -2.99 -16.14
CA PRO A 29 -9.35 -1.81 -16.08
C PRO A 29 -8.66 -0.64 -15.37
N GLU A 30 -8.69 0.53 -15.99
CA GLU A 30 -8.11 1.74 -15.42
C GLU A 30 -9.07 2.46 -14.46
N ASP A 31 -10.35 2.10 -14.49
CA ASP A 31 -11.35 2.68 -13.60
C ASP A 31 -11.28 2.15 -12.17
N VAL A 32 -10.51 1.09 -11.93
CA VAL A 32 -10.22 0.59 -10.59
C VAL A 32 -9.18 1.52 -9.95
N PRO A 33 -9.44 2.04 -8.74
CA PRO A 33 -8.43 2.84 -8.04
C PRO A 33 -7.13 2.06 -7.91
N HIS A 34 -6.05 2.61 -8.44
CA HIS A 34 -4.75 1.92 -8.43
C HIS A 34 -3.58 2.90 -8.38
N LEU A 35 -2.44 2.39 -7.95
CA LEU A 35 -1.19 3.16 -7.85
C LEU A 35 -0.04 2.22 -8.22
N GLU A 36 0.69 2.57 -9.28
CA GLU A 36 1.87 1.81 -9.70
C GLU A 36 3.08 2.27 -8.90
N LEU A 37 3.87 1.31 -8.42
CA LEU A 37 5.03 1.58 -7.59
C LEU A 37 6.25 0.80 -8.10
N SER A 38 7.43 1.28 -7.73
CA SER A 38 8.70 0.61 -7.99
C SER A 38 9.40 0.33 -6.67
N ASP A 39 9.92 -0.88 -6.52
CA ASP A 39 10.69 -1.31 -5.35
C ASP A 39 9.92 -1.24 -4.01
N VAL A 40 8.60 -1.32 -4.08
CA VAL A 40 7.75 -1.40 -2.89
C VAL A 40 7.06 -2.76 -2.89
N THR A 41 7.44 -3.59 -1.92
CA THR A 41 6.86 -4.92 -1.73
C THR A 41 6.17 -4.97 -0.37
N THR A 42 5.82 -6.18 0.08
CA THR A 42 5.17 -6.35 1.38
C THR A 42 5.98 -5.78 2.52
N LEU A 43 7.30 -6.00 2.51
CA LEU A 43 8.18 -5.53 3.59
C LEU A 43 8.17 -4.01 3.72
N GLU A 44 8.31 -3.29 2.60
CA GLU A 44 8.33 -1.83 2.62
C GLU A 44 7.00 -1.25 3.11
N LEU A 45 5.87 -1.87 2.75
CA LEU A 45 4.56 -1.42 3.23
C LEU A 45 4.37 -1.70 4.71
N GLU A 46 4.87 -2.82 5.21
CA GLU A 46 4.83 -3.12 6.64
C GLU A 46 5.62 -2.08 7.44
N VAL A 47 6.79 -1.70 6.93
CA VAL A 47 7.61 -0.66 7.56
C VAL A 47 6.89 0.69 7.54
N LEU A 48 6.24 1.03 6.44
CA LEU A 48 5.45 2.26 6.35
C LEU A 48 4.35 2.28 7.43
N GLY A 49 3.64 1.17 7.59
CA GLY A 49 2.58 1.04 8.60
C GLY A 49 3.14 1.21 10.00
N GLU A 50 4.30 0.61 10.29
CA GLU A 50 4.97 0.72 11.58
C GLU A 50 5.37 2.17 11.88
N VAL A 51 5.97 2.84 10.91
CA VAL A 51 6.37 4.25 11.04
C VAL A 51 5.14 5.13 11.29
N ALA A 52 4.09 4.95 10.52
CA ALA A 52 2.86 5.76 10.63
C ALA A 52 2.17 5.52 11.98
N ALA A 53 2.03 4.27 12.41
CA ALA A 53 1.39 3.94 13.68
C ALA A 53 2.15 4.56 14.85
N ARG A 54 3.48 4.51 14.82
CA ARG A 54 4.33 5.09 15.85
C ARG A 54 4.21 6.61 15.88
N THR A 55 4.26 7.25 14.71
CA THR A 55 4.16 8.71 14.61
C THR A 55 2.83 9.23 15.11
N LEU A 56 1.74 8.52 14.79
CA LEU A 56 0.39 8.91 15.20
C LEU A 56 0.02 8.42 16.59
N ARG A 57 0.85 7.57 17.19
CA ARG A 57 0.52 6.90 18.47
C ARG A 57 -0.82 6.18 18.38
N PHE A 58 -1.03 5.52 17.26
CA PHE A 58 -2.31 4.89 16.94
C PHE A 58 -2.53 3.55 17.65
N GLY A 59 -1.48 3.02 18.24
CA GLY A 59 -1.56 1.74 18.95
C GLY A 59 -0.79 0.65 18.22
N THR A 60 -1.14 -0.60 18.48
CA THR A 60 -0.48 -1.76 17.88
C THR A 60 -1.50 -2.67 17.21
N GLY A 61 -1.10 -3.33 16.16
CA GLY A 61 -1.94 -4.28 15.44
C GLY A 61 -1.12 -5.02 14.40
N ASP A 62 -1.78 -5.90 13.67
CA ASP A 62 -1.13 -6.70 12.64
C ASP A 62 -0.92 -5.88 11.38
N LEU A 63 0.34 -5.74 10.97
CA LEU A 63 0.74 -5.02 9.77
C LEU A 63 1.19 -5.96 8.66
N GLU A 64 1.27 -7.25 8.93
CA GLU A 64 1.73 -8.22 7.94
C GLU A 64 0.72 -8.43 6.82
N LEU A 65 1.16 -8.23 5.58
CA LEU A 65 0.33 -8.50 4.42
C LEU A 65 0.20 -10.01 4.24
N GLU A 66 -1.00 -10.47 3.91
CA GLU A 66 -1.29 -11.89 3.75
C GLU A 66 -1.50 -12.24 2.28
N GLU A 67 -1.04 -13.42 1.89
CA GLU A 67 -1.36 -13.96 0.58
C GLU A 67 -2.85 -14.19 0.50
N VAL A 68 -3.46 -13.80 -0.61
CA VAL A 68 -4.91 -13.94 -0.79
C VAL A 68 -5.28 -15.44 -0.93
N ASP A 69 -4.51 -16.16 -1.72
CA ASP A 69 -4.64 -17.61 -1.82
C ASP A 69 -3.35 -18.24 -2.40
N LEU A 70 -3.30 -19.57 -2.43
CA LEU A 70 -2.10 -20.28 -2.89
C LEU A 70 -1.91 -20.25 -4.40
N ASP A 71 -2.97 -19.96 -5.15
CA ASP A 71 -2.92 -19.91 -6.61
C ASP A 71 -2.51 -18.55 -7.16
N HIS A 72 -2.44 -17.53 -6.28
CA HIS A 72 -2.09 -16.16 -6.66
C HIS A 72 -0.95 -15.65 -5.78
N GLU A 73 0.24 -16.22 -5.98
CA GLU A 73 1.42 -15.94 -5.16
C GLU A 73 1.89 -14.48 -5.22
N SER A 74 1.48 -13.77 -6.28
CA SER A 74 1.87 -12.36 -6.46
C SER A 74 0.89 -11.39 -5.79
N LEU A 75 -0.21 -11.88 -5.24
CA LEU A 75 -1.28 -11.04 -4.71
C LEU A 75 -1.37 -11.14 -3.20
N PHE A 76 -1.37 -9.95 -2.56
CA PHE A 76 -1.46 -9.82 -1.10
C PHE A 76 -2.58 -8.86 -0.74
N GLU A 77 -3.19 -9.07 0.43
CA GLU A 77 -4.20 -8.16 0.95
C GLU A 77 -3.59 -7.33 2.09
N LEU A 78 -3.83 -6.03 2.08
CA LEU A 78 -3.40 -5.17 3.17
C LEU A 78 -4.28 -5.46 4.40
N PRO A 79 -3.66 -5.70 5.58
CA PRO A 79 -4.45 -6.00 6.77
C PRO A 79 -5.27 -4.77 7.21
N PRO A 80 -6.41 -4.98 7.88
CA PRO A 80 -7.27 -3.87 8.30
C PRO A 80 -6.54 -2.81 9.14
N PHE A 81 -5.63 -3.22 10.02
CA PHE A 81 -4.90 -2.27 10.85
C PHE A 81 -4.02 -1.33 10.02
N LEU A 82 -3.34 -1.85 9.00
CA LEU A 82 -2.54 -1.02 8.10
C LEU A 82 -3.41 0.02 7.38
N CYS A 83 -4.58 -0.40 6.90
CA CYS A 83 -5.50 0.51 6.23
C CYS A 83 -6.01 1.58 7.20
N GLU A 84 -6.35 1.21 8.43
CA GLU A 84 -6.81 2.14 9.46
C GLU A 84 -5.74 3.19 9.78
N VAL A 85 -4.48 2.76 9.91
CA VAL A 85 -3.37 3.67 10.19
C VAL A 85 -3.21 4.68 9.06
N LEU A 86 -3.29 4.23 7.81
CA LEU A 86 -3.16 5.14 6.66
C LEU A 86 -4.33 6.12 6.56
N VAL A 87 -5.55 5.67 6.87
CA VAL A 87 -6.71 6.56 6.92
C VAL A 87 -6.52 7.62 8.00
N GLU A 88 -6.04 7.21 9.19
CA GLU A 88 -5.80 8.16 10.28
C GLU A 88 -4.69 9.15 9.93
N LEU A 89 -3.68 8.72 9.19
CA LEU A 89 -2.62 9.60 8.72
C LEU A 89 -3.21 10.74 7.86
N GLY A 90 -4.19 10.41 7.02
CA GLY A 90 -4.88 11.40 6.19
C GLY A 90 -5.78 12.33 6.99
N ARG A 91 -6.21 11.92 8.19
CA ARG A 91 -7.05 12.71 9.09
C ARG A 91 -6.28 13.48 10.15
N ALA A 92 -4.96 13.31 10.21
CA ALA A 92 -4.14 13.93 11.24
C ALA A 92 -4.29 15.45 11.22
N GLU A 93 -4.50 16.04 12.39
CA GLU A 93 -4.62 17.51 12.52
C GLU A 93 -3.30 18.21 12.24
N ASP A 94 -2.19 17.54 12.53
CA ASP A 94 -0.86 18.06 12.22
C ASP A 94 -0.60 17.91 10.73
N PRO A 95 -0.49 19.03 9.99
CA PRO A 95 -0.26 18.94 8.54
C PRO A 95 1.12 18.37 8.18
N GLU A 96 2.04 18.31 9.15
CA GLU A 96 3.37 17.77 8.92
C GLU A 96 3.46 16.26 9.18
N ALA A 97 2.42 15.65 9.75
CA ALA A 97 2.45 14.22 10.09
C ALA A 97 2.76 13.35 8.87
N LEU A 98 2.10 13.61 7.75
CA LEU A 98 2.33 12.86 6.51
C LEU A 98 3.77 13.04 6.01
N ALA A 99 4.28 14.28 6.03
CA ALA A 99 5.65 14.58 5.61
C ALA A 99 6.67 13.89 6.52
N ASP A 100 6.41 13.88 7.83
CA ASP A 100 7.30 13.24 8.79
C ASP A 100 7.35 11.72 8.58
N VAL A 101 6.19 11.09 8.35
CA VAL A 101 6.10 9.66 8.06
C VAL A 101 6.85 9.34 6.77
N ALA A 102 6.63 10.13 5.72
CA ALA A 102 7.29 9.91 4.43
C ALA A 102 8.81 10.04 4.56
N ALA A 103 9.28 11.02 5.33
CA ALA A 103 10.71 11.23 5.53
C ALA A 103 11.37 10.08 6.31
N GLU A 104 10.70 9.60 7.38
CA GLU A 104 11.23 8.48 8.15
C GLU A 104 11.21 7.18 7.35
N TRP A 105 10.15 6.95 6.60
CA TRP A 105 10.06 5.80 5.70
C TRP A 105 11.17 5.81 4.66
N ALA A 106 11.43 6.99 4.07
CA ALA A 106 12.50 7.14 3.07
C ALA A 106 13.87 6.77 3.63
N ARG A 107 14.12 7.07 4.91
CA ARG A 107 15.40 6.79 5.56
C ARG A 107 15.53 5.34 6.05
N SER A 108 14.45 4.56 6.00
CA SER A 108 14.51 3.16 6.45
C SER A 108 15.45 2.34 5.57
N GLU A 109 16.02 1.28 6.15
CA GLU A 109 16.93 0.39 5.42
C GLU A 109 16.22 -0.26 4.23
N GLU A 110 14.93 -0.52 4.36
CA GLU A 110 14.13 -1.15 3.34
C GLU A 110 13.89 -0.24 2.14
N MET A 111 13.73 1.06 2.36
CA MET A 111 13.46 2.02 1.29
C MET A 111 14.71 2.67 0.69
N THR A 112 15.63 3.10 1.53
CA THR A 112 16.85 3.85 1.12
C THR A 112 16.53 4.87 0.02
N SER A 113 15.58 5.74 0.29
CA SER A 113 15.05 6.70 -0.69
C SER A 113 15.14 8.13 -0.14
N THR A 114 14.43 9.06 -0.75
CA THR A 114 14.40 10.47 -0.32
C THR A 114 12.95 10.91 -0.11
N PRO A 115 12.70 11.90 0.76
CA PRO A 115 11.35 12.43 0.95
C PRO A 115 10.70 12.95 -0.33
N ALA A 116 11.50 13.46 -1.27
CA ALA A 116 10.97 13.93 -2.56
C ALA A 116 10.28 12.80 -3.33
N VAL A 117 10.75 11.56 -3.16
CA VAL A 117 10.16 10.37 -3.80
C VAL A 117 9.02 9.82 -2.95
N THR A 118 9.21 9.67 -1.64
CA THR A 118 8.24 8.98 -0.77
C THR A 118 7.02 9.81 -0.43
N GLN A 119 7.15 11.13 -0.31
CA GLN A 119 6.02 11.97 0.12
C GLN A 119 4.83 11.90 -0.83
N PRO A 120 5.00 12.03 -2.17
CA PRO A 120 3.87 11.84 -3.08
C PRO A 120 3.29 10.44 -3.04
N VAL A 121 4.14 9.42 -2.86
CA VAL A 121 3.70 8.03 -2.76
C VAL A 121 2.82 7.84 -1.53
N VAL A 122 3.25 8.33 -0.36
CA VAL A 122 2.44 8.22 0.86
C VAL A 122 1.11 8.97 0.71
N ALA A 123 1.14 10.16 0.11
CA ALA A 123 -0.08 10.94 -0.11
C ALA A 123 -1.07 10.18 -1.00
N ASP A 124 -0.59 9.60 -2.09
CA ASP A 124 -1.42 8.84 -3.01
C ASP A 124 -1.96 7.55 -2.37
N LEU A 125 -1.14 6.87 -1.56
CA LEU A 125 -1.56 5.69 -0.81
C LEU A 125 -2.68 6.03 0.17
N VAL A 126 -2.50 7.11 0.93
CA VAL A 126 -3.51 7.57 1.89
C VAL A 126 -4.83 7.86 1.19
N GLU A 127 -4.76 8.55 0.06
CA GLU A 127 -5.96 8.87 -0.72
C GLU A 127 -6.67 7.61 -1.22
N LEU A 128 -5.91 6.66 -1.76
CA LEU A 128 -6.46 5.41 -2.28
C LEU A 128 -7.11 4.59 -1.17
N VAL A 129 -6.43 4.42 -0.04
CA VAL A 129 -6.94 3.63 1.09
C VAL A 129 -8.17 4.30 1.71
N THR A 130 -8.16 5.64 1.83
CA THR A 130 -9.29 6.38 2.37
C THR A 130 -10.52 6.21 1.49
N LYS A 131 -10.35 6.32 0.16
CA LYS A 131 -11.44 6.11 -0.79
C LYS A 131 -11.97 4.67 -0.73
N ALA A 132 -11.07 3.69 -0.66
CA ALA A 132 -11.44 2.29 -0.56
C ALA A 132 -12.27 2.02 0.69
N SER A 133 -11.84 2.57 1.84
CA SER A 133 -12.55 2.43 3.10
C SER A 133 -13.96 3.01 3.01
N ARG A 134 -14.10 4.16 2.39
CA ARG A 134 -15.39 4.82 2.22
C ARG A 134 -16.32 4.01 1.31
N ASP A 135 -15.77 3.38 0.28
CA ASP A 135 -16.55 2.63 -0.71
C ASP A 135 -16.73 1.16 -0.33
N GLY A 136 -16.24 0.72 0.82
CA GLY A 136 -16.36 -0.66 1.28
C GLY A 136 -15.53 -1.65 0.49
N LEU A 137 -14.41 -1.21 -0.06
CA LEU A 137 -13.49 -2.04 -0.84
C LEU A 137 -12.28 -2.44 0.00
N SER A 138 -11.69 -3.59 -0.34
CA SER A 138 -10.43 -4.00 0.23
C SER A 138 -9.28 -3.50 -0.63
N VAL A 139 -8.09 -3.39 -0.04
CA VAL A 139 -6.90 -2.91 -0.72
C VAL A 139 -5.91 -4.06 -0.87
N TYR A 140 -5.35 -4.19 -2.05
CA TYR A 140 -4.45 -5.29 -2.40
C TYR A 140 -3.13 -4.77 -2.95
N LEU A 141 -2.11 -5.58 -2.80
CA LEU A 141 -0.80 -5.36 -3.41
C LEU A 141 -0.50 -6.51 -4.36
N TRP A 142 -0.20 -6.17 -5.61
CA TRP A 142 0.36 -7.12 -6.56
C TRP A 142 1.84 -6.81 -6.72
N VAL A 143 2.69 -7.84 -6.66
CA VAL A 143 4.13 -7.71 -6.85
C VAL A 143 4.52 -8.53 -8.07
N GLU A 144 5.28 -7.92 -8.97
CA GLU A 144 5.76 -8.59 -10.17
C GLU A 144 6.47 -9.91 -9.84
N PRO A 145 6.06 -11.03 -10.48
CA PRO A 145 6.73 -12.31 -10.25
C PRO A 145 8.20 -12.26 -10.72
N THR A 146 9.07 -12.92 -9.96
CA THR A 146 10.50 -13.00 -10.27
C THR A 146 10.87 -14.35 -10.84
#